data_efe47d3364c8a1aade7b96b914d6a360
#
_entry.id   efe47d3364c8a1aade7b96b914d6a360
#
_cell.length_a   1.000
_cell.length_b   1.000
_cell.length_c   1.000
_cell.angle_alpha   90.00
_cell.angle_beta   90.00
_cell.angle_gamma   90.00
#
_symmetry.space_group_name_H-M   'P 1'
#
loop_
_entity.id
_entity.type
_entity.pdbx_description
1 polymer ?
#
loop_
_entity_poly.entity_id
_entity_poly.type
_entity_poly.pdbx_seq_one_letter_code
_entity_poly.pdbx_strand_id
1 'polypeptide(L)'
;MENLNKAAFLGGEEVELSREINGKKSVKVKCLAVRKLCEYAALIDNEPELIELATELAAEEVDMLSVEDSGKLFRKVHELNFNPFSEWLKRKAEALKLKAKAYGIKNNGEPSATSSDGFAQTAE
;
A
#
# COMPACT_ATOMS: atom_id res chain seq x y z
N MET A 1 -21.94 -11.47 -12.65
CA MET A 1 -20.88 -11.72 -13.44
C MET A 1 -20.04 -10.56 -13.66
N GLU A 2 -20.56 -9.47 -14.14
CA GLU A 2 -19.74 -8.32 -14.29
C GLU A 2 -19.15 -7.87 -12.99
N ASN A 3 -19.91 -7.97 -11.92
CA ASN A 3 -19.40 -7.59 -10.62
C ASN A 3 -18.24 -8.43 -10.21
N LEU A 4 -18.35 -9.71 -10.51
CA LEU A 4 -17.31 -10.63 -10.16
C LEU A 4 -16.06 -10.34 -10.93
N ASN A 5 -16.20 -10.10 -12.22
CA ASN A 5 -15.06 -9.76 -13.03
C ASN A 5 -14.43 -8.47 -12.58
N LYS A 6 -15.25 -7.52 -12.22
CA LYS A 6 -14.75 -6.26 -11.76
C LYS A 6 -13.97 -6.42 -10.47
N ALA A 7 -14.49 -7.23 -9.56
CA ALA A 7 -13.79 -7.45 -8.31
C ALA A 7 -12.44 -8.10 -8.55
N ALA A 8 -12.40 -9.07 -9.43
CA ALA A 8 -11.16 -9.73 -9.74
C ALA A 8 -10.21 -8.77 -10.41
N PHE A 9 -10.76 -7.95 -11.30
CA PHE A 9 -9.96 -6.98 -12.00
C PHE A 9 -9.37 -5.96 -11.03
N LEU A 10 -10.15 -5.57 -10.04
CA LEU A 10 -9.64 -4.67 -9.01
C LEU A 10 -8.72 -5.39 -8.03
N GLY A 11 -8.60 -6.68 -8.18
CA GLY A 11 -7.58 -7.41 -7.48
C GLY A 11 -7.85 -7.70 -6.03
N GLY A 12 -8.97 -8.26 -5.73
CA GLY A 12 -9.23 -8.69 -4.37
C GLY A 12 -9.05 -10.18 -4.24
N GLU A 13 -8.63 -10.62 -3.07
CA GLU A 13 -8.54 -12.04 -2.75
C GLU A 13 -9.12 -12.29 -1.39
N GLU A 14 -9.81 -13.41 -1.25
CA GLU A 14 -10.39 -13.80 0.02
C GLU A 14 -9.35 -14.51 0.86
N VAL A 15 -9.32 -14.20 2.13
CA VAL A 15 -8.45 -14.88 3.09
C VAL A 15 -9.35 -15.49 4.14
N GLU A 16 -9.20 -16.78 4.38
CA GLU A 16 -10.01 -17.47 5.37
C GLU A 16 -9.48 -17.20 6.76
N LEU A 17 -10.40 -16.94 7.68
CA LEU A 17 -10.04 -16.71 9.06
C LEU A 17 -10.10 -18.03 9.81
N SER A 18 -9.21 -18.20 10.77
CA SER A 18 -9.26 -19.37 11.62
C SER A 18 -10.40 -19.25 12.63
N ARG A 19 -10.90 -18.03 12.83
CA ARG A 19 -11.95 -17.79 13.81
C ARG A 19 -12.91 -16.76 13.23
N GLU A 20 -14.19 -17.09 13.30
CA GLU A 20 -15.22 -16.22 12.77
C GLU A 20 -15.31 -14.91 13.56
N ILE A 21 -15.51 -13.81 12.86
CA ILE A 21 -15.64 -12.50 13.47
C ILE A 21 -16.90 -11.85 12.95
N ASN A 22 -17.86 -11.62 13.84
CA ASN A 22 -19.15 -11.00 13.47
C ASN A 22 -19.78 -11.67 12.26
N GLY A 23 -19.74 -13.01 12.25
CA GLY A 23 -20.33 -13.77 11.16
C GLY A 23 -19.46 -13.89 9.94
N LYS A 24 -18.28 -13.29 9.96
CA LYS A 24 -17.37 -13.36 8.82
C LYS A 24 -16.37 -14.47 9.00
N LYS A 25 -16.35 -15.38 8.06
CA LYS A 25 -15.40 -16.49 8.08
C LYS A 25 -14.22 -16.23 7.16
N SER A 26 -14.34 -15.27 6.29
CA SER A 26 -13.26 -14.88 5.40
C SER A 26 -13.33 -13.38 5.21
N VAL A 27 -12.23 -12.81 4.77
CA VAL A 27 -12.12 -11.37 4.56
C VAL A 27 -11.47 -11.14 3.23
N LYS A 28 -12.05 -10.24 2.46
CA LYS A 28 -11.50 -9.90 1.17
C LYS A 28 -10.44 -8.83 1.35
N VAL A 29 -9.23 -9.10 0.83
CA VAL A 29 -8.15 -8.15 0.84
C VAL A 29 -8.09 -7.53 -0.55
N LYS A 30 -8.08 -6.21 -0.60
CA LYS A 30 -8.21 -5.47 -1.85
C LYS A 30 -6.88 -5.04 -2.40
N CYS A 31 -6.81 -4.93 -3.72
CA CYS A 31 -5.73 -4.18 -4.35
C CYS A 31 -6.12 -2.72 -4.25
N LEU A 32 -5.24 -1.92 -3.72
CA LEU A 32 -5.54 -0.52 -3.44
C LEU A 32 -5.47 0.31 -4.71
N ALA A 33 -6.38 1.26 -4.81
CA ALA A 33 -6.37 2.19 -5.92
C ALA A 33 -5.17 3.12 -5.80
N VAL A 34 -4.80 3.72 -6.91
CA VAL A 34 -3.64 4.61 -6.96
C VAL A 34 -3.70 5.67 -5.88
N ARG A 35 -4.87 6.23 -5.65
CA ARG A 35 -5.00 7.30 -4.65
C ARG A 35 -4.73 6.84 -3.24
N LYS A 36 -4.78 5.53 -2.99
CA LYS A 36 -4.54 5.00 -1.66
C LYS A 36 -3.10 4.59 -1.43
N LEU A 37 -2.26 4.69 -2.45
CA LEU A 37 -0.90 4.22 -2.32
C LEU A 37 -0.06 5.06 -1.37
N CYS A 38 -0.38 6.35 -1.23
CA CYS A 38 0.31 7.17 -0.23
C CYS A 38 -0.04 6.71 1.17
N GLU A 39 -1.30 6.36 1.40
CA GLU A 39 -1.70 5.82 2.70
C GLU A 39 -1.04 4.47 2.95
N TYR A 40 -0.97 3.65 1.91
CA TYR A 40 -0.30 2.37 2.01
C TYR A 40 1.15 2.57 2.47
N ALA A 41 1.84 3.52 1.86
CA ALA A 41 3.23 3.79 2.22
C ALA A 41 3.33 4.23 3.68
N ALA A 42 2.42 5.08 4.11
CA ALA A 42 2.45 5.59 5.47
C ALA A 42 2.17 4.49 6.50
N LEU A 43 1.39 3.48 6.12
CA LEU A 43 0.98 2.44 7.04
C LEU A 43 1.70 1.12 6.81
N ILE A 44 2.76 1.14 6.04
CA ILE A 44 3.36 -0.10 5.52
C ILE A 44 3.81 -1.06 6.62
N ASP A 45 4.14 -0.53 7.77
CA ASP A 45 4.52 -1.36 8.90
C ASP A 45 3.52 -1.28 10.07
N ASN A 46 2.34 -0.72 9.80
CA ASN A 46 1.31 -0.61 10.83
C ASN A 46 0.23 -1.62 10.53
N GLU A 47 0.37 -2.80 11.10
CA GLU A 47 -0.45 -3.93 10.73
C GLU A 47 -1.95 -3.70 10.89
N PRO A 48 -2.45 -3.26 12.07
CA PRO A 48 -3.91 -3.12 12.19
C PRO A 48 -4.48 -2.04 11.29
N GLU A 49 -3.79 -0.92 11.17
CA GLU A 49 -4.29 0.16 10.34
C GLU A 49 -4.26 -0.21 8.86
N LEU A 50 -3.23 -0.94 8.46
CA LEU A 50 -3.13 -1.36 7.07
C LEU A 50 -4.22 -2.37 6.72
N ILE A 51 -4.52 -3.27 7.63
CA ILE A 51 -5.60 -4.23 7.41
C ILE A 51 -6.91 -3.48 7.27
N GLU A 52 -7.13 -2.49 8.11
CA GLU A 52 -8.35 -1.68 8.02
C GLU A 52 -8.44 -0.98 6.67
N LEU A 53 -7.33 -0.46 6.19
CA LEU A 53 -7.30 0.23 4.89
C LEU A 53 -7.63 -0.71 3.74
N ALA A 54 -7.11 -1.93 3.77
CA ALA A 54 -7.16 -2.82 2.62
C ALA A 54 -8.26 -3.88 2.70
N THR A 55 -9.09 -3.85 3.73
CA THR A 55 -10.19 -4.79 3.86
C THR A 55 -11.45 -4.02 4.21
N GLU A 56 -12.53 -4.77 4.39
CA GLU A 56 -13.78 -4.13 4.80
C GLU A 56 -14.03 -4.25 6.29
N LEU A 57 -13.01 -4.65 7.03
CA LEU A 57 -13.16 -4.78 8.47
C LEU A 57 -13.18 -3.41 9.13
N ALA A 58 -14.07 -3.24 10.08
CA ALA A 58 -14.06 -2.05 10.91
C ALA A 58 -12.95 -2.16 11.94
N ALA A 59 -12.60 -1.04 12.54
CA ALA A 59 -11.52 -1.03 13.54
C ALA A 59 -11.77 -2.04 14.65
N GLU A 60 -13.02 -2.11 15.12
CA GLU A 60 -13.34 -3.04 16.20
C GLU A 60 -13.14 -4.48 15.77
N GLU A 61 -13.42 -4.77 14.49
CA GLU A 61 -13.27 -6.12 13.99
C GLU A 61 -11.81 -6.47 13.84
N VAL A 62 -10.99 -5.51 13.43
CA VAL A 62 -9.54 -5.74 13.37
C VAL A 62 -9.01 -6.09 14.75
N ASP A 63 -9.53 -5.41 15.77
CA ASP A 63 -9.11 -5.69 17.14
C ASP A 63 -9.50 -7.08 17.61
N MET A 64 -10.45 -7.71 16.94
CA MET A 64 -10.88 -9.06 17.30
C MET A 64 -10.07 -10.15 16.61
N LEU A 65 -9.20 -9.80 15.68
CA LEU A 65 -8.41 -10.78 14.94
C LEU A 65 -7.40 -11.45 15.85
N SER A 66 -7.20 -12.76 15.65
CA SER A 66 -6.10 -13.43 16.29
C SER A 66 -4.79 -12.97 15.65
N VAL A 67 -3.69 -13.18 16.34
CA VAL A 67 -2.38 -12.83 15.80
C VAL A 67 -2.14 -13.55 14.48
N GLU A 68 -2.57 -14.81 14.44
CA GLU A 68 -2.39 -15.60 13.23
C GLU A 68 -3.18 -15.05 12.06
N ASP A 69 -4.46 -14.73 12.29
CA ASP A 69 -5.29 -14.20 11.23
C ASP A 69 -4.84 -12.81 10.79
N SER A 70 -4.46 -11.99 11.75
CA SER A 70 -3.93 -10.67 11.45
C SER A 70 -2.70 -10.79 10.55
N GLY A 71 -1.82 -11.72 10.88
CA GLY A 71 -0.63 -11.93 10.06
C GLY A 71 -0.95 -12.39 8.66
N LYS A 72 -1.95 -13.27 8.53
CA LYS A 72 -2.35 -13.72 7.20
C LYS A 72 -2.85 -12.56 6.35
N LEU A 73 -3.69 -11.73 6.95
CA LEU A 73 -4.22 -10.58 6.24
C LEU A 73 -3.14 -9.58 5.88
N PHE A 74 -2.26 -9.31 6.84
CA PHE A 74 -1.18 -8.36 6.62
C PHE A 74 -0.28 -8.80 5.47
N ARG A 75 0.08 -10.08 5.46
CA ARG A 75 0.92 -10.61 4.38
C ARG A 75 0.21 -10.53 3.03
N LYS A 76 -1.10 -10.82 3.03
CA LYS A 76 -1.85 -10.75 1.78
C LYS A 76 -1.94 -9.31 1.27
N VAL A 77 -2.09 -8.35 2.17
CA VAL A 77 -2.10 -6.94 1.76
C VAL A 77 -0.81 -6.61 1.01
N HIS A 78 0.33 -7.01 1.55
CA HIS A 78 1.59 -6.72 0.89
C HIS A 78 1.76 -7.53 -0.39
N GLU A 79 1.30 -8.77 -0.38
CA GLU A 79 1.38 -9.61 -1.56
C GLU A 79 0.67 -8.98 -2.74
N LEU A 80 -0.49 -8.41 -2.49
CA LEU A 80 -1.30 -7.84 -3.56
C LEU A 80 -0.90 -6.42 -3.92
N ASN A 81 -0.29 -5.70 -2.99
CA ASN A 81 -0.12 -4.26 -3.18
C ASN A 81 1.31 -3.79 -3.30
N PHE A 82 2.28 -4.57 -2.88
CA PHE A 82 3.65 -4.07 -2.86
C PHE A 82 4.20 -3.84 -4.27
N ASN A 83 3.98 -4.77 -5.18
CA ASN A 83 4.51 -4.59 -6.54
C ASN A 83 3.87 -3.40 -7.25
N PRO A 84 2.54 -3.25 -7.22
CA PRO A 84 1.96 -2.04 -7.81
C PRO A 84 2.46 -0.76 -7.15
N PHE A 85 2.66 -0.79 -5.84
CA PHE A 85 3.20 0.35 -5.13
C PHE A 85 4.61 0.68 -5.61
N SER A 86 5.44 -0.33 -5.76
CA SER A 86 6.82 -0.14 -6.20
C SER A 86 6.86 0.47 -7.60
N GLU A 87 5.99 0.00 -8.49
CA GLU A 87 5.92 0.56 -9.84
C GLU A 87 5.45 2.01 -9.82
N TRP A 88 4.45 2.28 -8.99
CA TRP A 88 3.95 3.63 -8.84
C TRP A 88 5.05 4.55 -8.32
N LEU A 89 5.83 4.07 -7.37
CA LEU A 89 6.89 4.87 -6.79
C LEU A 89 7.94 5.22 -7.83
N LYS A 90 8.27 4.29 -8.71
CA LYS A 90 9.21 4.55 -9.78
C LYS A 90 8.69 5.63 -10.72
N ARG A 91 7.40 5.54 -11.09
CA ARG A 91 6.81 6.55 -11.97
C ARG A 91 6.81 7.91 -11.30
N LYS A 92 6.56 7.94 -9.99
CA LYS A 92 6.55 9.20 -9.27
C LYS A 92 7.93 9.82 -9.27
N ALA A 93 8.97 9.02 -9.09
CA ALA A 93 10.33 9.52 -9.11
C ALA A 93 10.65 10.10 -10.49
N GLU A 94 10.24 9.42 -11.55
CA GLU A 94 10.46 9.91 -12.89
C GLU A 94 9.71 11.21 -13.15
N ALA A 95 8.48 11.29 -12.65
CA ALA A 95 7.69 12.50 -12.82
C ALA A 95 8.33 13.69 -12.11
N LEU A 96 8.91 13.43 -10.95
CA LEU A 96 9.59 14.49 -10.23
C LEU A 96 10.80 15.00 -11.00
N LYS A 97 11.52 14.11 -11.66
CA LYS A 97 12.63 14.53 -12.49
C LYS A 97 12.17 15.37 -13.67
N LEU A 98 11.06 14.95 -14.29
CA LEU A 98 10.50 15.72 -15.40
C LEU A 98 10.06 17.09 -14.95
N LYS A 99 9.45 17.15 -13.76
CA LYS A 99 9.00 18.43 -13.23
C LYS A 99 10.17 19.37 -12.99
N ALA A 100 11.25 18.85 -12.41
CA ALA A 100 12.43 19.65 -12.18
C ALA A 100 12.99 20.17 -13.49
N LYS A 101 13.01 19.33 -14.51
CA LYS A 101 13.50 19.74 -15.81
C LYS A 101 12.62 20.81 -16.42
N ALA A 102 11.31 20.63 -16.32
CA ALA A 102 10.36 21.57 -16.90
C ALA A 102 10.49 22.94 -16.26
N TYR A 103 10.81 22.99 -14.99
CA TYR A 103 10.95 24.26 -14.29
C TYR A 103 12.36 24.82 -14.38
N GLY A 104 13.26 24.15 -15.09
CA GLY A 104 14.62 24.66 -15.27
C GLY A 104 15.46 24.56 -14.04
N ILE A 105 15.12 23.69 -13.15
CA ILE A 105 15.92 23.49 -11.96
C ILE A 105 17.17 22.75 -12.32
N LYS A 106 18.30 23.42 -12.14
CA LYS A 106 19.51 22.78 -12.46
C LYS A 106 20.06 22.21 -11.28
N ASN A 107 20.54 21.24 -11.39
CA ASN A 107 21.06 20.71 -10.34
C ASN A 107 22.31 21.00 -10.22
N ASN A 108 22.61 21.74 -10.21
CA ASN A 108 23.65 22.10 -10.04
C ASN A 108 24.31 21.40 -9.30
N GLY A 109 24.22 21.12 -9.23
CA GLY A 109 24.44 20.47 -8.82
C GLY A 109 24.23 20.20 -8.05
N GLU A 110 23.98 20.43 -7.92
CA GLU A 110 23.63 20.03 -7.30
C GLU A 110 23.18 19.46 -6.86
N PRO A 111 23.44 19.35 -6.66
CA PRO A 111 22.91 18.62 -6.08
C PRO A 111 22.68 18.05 -5.70
N SER A 112 22.88 18.03 -5.41
CA SER A 112 22.49 17.27 -5.09
C SER A 112 22.26 16.72 -4.68
N ALA A 113 22.44 17.00 -4.35
CA ALA A 113 22.10 16.19 -3.95
C ALA A 113 21.74 15.79 -3.41
N THR A 114 22.02 16.23 -3.17
CA THR A 114 21.67 15.53 -2.75
C THR A 114 21.30 15.06 -2.35
N SER A 115 21.47 15.58 -2.03
CA SER A 115 21.16 14.80 -1.76
C SER A 115 20.88 14.40 -1.42
N SER A 116 20.94 14.65 -1.14
CA SER A 116 20.73 13.89 -0.95
C SER A 116 20.43 13.70 -0.66
N ASP A 117 20.43 13.95 -0.30
CA ASP A 117 20.21 13.34 -0.08
C ASP A 117 19.63 13.11 0.26
N GLY A 118 19.54 13.64 0.79
CA GLY A 118 19.10 12.88 1.12
C GLY A 118 18.52 12.75 1.56
N PHE A 119 18.62 12.67 2.03
CA PHE A 119 18.25 12.02 2.30
C PHE A 119 18.54 11.70 2.55
N ALA A 120 18.71 12.22 2.36
CA ALA A 120 19.07 11.46 2.29
C ALA A 120 19.39 11.40 2.51
N GLN A 121 19.52 11.76 2.77
CA GLN A 121 19.87 11.32 2.90
C GLN A 121 19.77 11.18 3.35
N THR A 122 19.74 11.58 3.65
CA THR A 122 19.78 11.03 3.90
C THR A 122 19.88 10.84 4.13
N ALA A 123 20.06 11.17 4.43
CA ALA A 123 20.27 10.54 4.53
C ALA A 123 20.67 10.43 4.66
N GLU A 124 20.79 10.80 4.72
CA GLU A 124 21.16 10.37 4.75
C GLU A 124 21.40 10.10 5.00
#